data_05d43b300e9186cb121546094a1a8df7
#
_entry.id   05d43b300e9186cb121546094a1a8df7
#
_cell.length_a   1.000
_cell.length_b   1.000
_cell.length_c   1.000
_cell.angle_alpha   90.00
_cell.angle_beta   90.00
_cell.angle_gamma   90.00
#
_symmetry.space_group_name_H-M   'P 1'
#
loop_
_entity.id
_entity.type
_entity.pdbx_description
1 polymer ?
#
loop_
_entity_poly.entity_id
_entity_poly.type
_entity_poly.pdbx_seq_one_letter_code
_entity_poly.pdbx_strand_id
1 'polypeptide(L)'
;MSLLELFCHVDDFWQQFSWFWEAELLKSGLKQRRRAGKLYPSEIMTLLIYFHQMRYRDFKTYYTQYVQVYLTDEFPHLVSYNRFVELILSVLVPLCAYLRSCYGDCTGISFIDSTPLAVCHNRRIPQHRTFAGIAQRGKNSVSWFFGFKLHLVVNDRGELLALG
;
A
#
# COMPACT_ATOMS: atom_id res chain seq x y z
N MET A 1 4.12 -11.64 -12.44
CA MET A 1 3.60 -10.48 -13.19
C MET A 1 4.77 -9.56 -13.48
N SER A 2 4.99 -9.20 -14.74
CA SER A 2 6.04 -8.26 -15.13
C SER A 2 5.70 -6.84 -14.66
N LEU A 3 6.68 -5.92 -14.70
CA LEU A 3 6.44 -4.51 -14.35
C LEU A 3 5.38 -3.88 -15.27
N LEU A 4 5.45 -4.17 -16.56
CA LEU A 4 4.51 -3.63 -17.55
C LEU A 4 3.08 -4.15 -17.33
N GLU A 5 2.90 -5.44 -17.09
CA GLU A 5 1.59 -6.03 -16.77
C GLU A 5 1.01 -5.40 -15.50
N LEU A 6 1.84 -5.23 -14.46
CA LEU A 6 1.42 -4.58 -13.22
C LEU A 6 1.01 -3.13 -13.46
N PHE A 7 1.81 -2.38 -14.23
CA PHE A 7 1.50 -0.99 -14.56
C PHE A 7 0.16 -0.88 -15.31
N CYS A 8 -0.03 -1.68 -16.35
CA CYS A 8 -1.30 -1.67 -17.11
C CYS A 8 -2.49 -1.95 -16.20
N HIS A 9 -2.40 -2.97 -15.36
CA HIS A 9 -3.50 -3.33 -14.45
C HIS A 9 -3.80 -2.24 -13.41
N VAL A 10 -2.78 -1.59 -12.87
CA VAL A 10 -2.93 -0.47 -11.92
C VAL A 10 -3.45 0.78 -12.62
N ASP A 11 -2.98 1.06 -13.84
CA ASP A 11 -3.40 2.23 -14.60
C ASP A 11 -4.84 2.11 -15.09
N ASP A 12 -5.27 0.94 -15.59
CA ASP A 12 -6.66 0.65 -15.93
C ASP A 12 -7.61 0.88 -14.76
N PHE A 13 -7.22 0.40 -13.56
CA PHE A 13 -7.95 0.70 -12.33
C PHE A 13 -7.98 2.21 -12.06
N TRP A 14 -6.84 2.90 -12.15
CA TRP A 14 -6.74 4.32 -11.88
C TRP A 14 -7.60 5.16 -12.84
N GLN A 15 -7.63 4.84 -14.11
CA GLN A 15 -8.46 5.49 -15.12
C GLN A 15 -9.96 5.46 -14.74
N GLN A 16 -10.43 4.34 -14.22
CA GLN A 16 -11.81 4.17 -13.78
C GLN A 16 -12.11 4.84 -12.44
N PHE A 17 -11.14 4.80 -11.51
CA PHE A 17 -11.31 5.27 -10.13
C PHE A 17 -11.08 6.78 -9.98
N SER A 18 -10.21 7.39 -10.78
CA SER A 18 -9.69 8.75 -10.59
C SER A 18 -10.79 9.81 -10.57
N TRP A 19 -11.77 9.74 -11.47
CA TRP A 19 -12.85 10.71 -11.55
C TRP A 19 -13.75 10.70 -10.30
N PHE A 20 -14.04 9.52 -9.77
CA PHE A 20 -14.79 9.37 -8.52
C PHE A 20 -13.99 9.92 -7.34
N TRP A 21 -12.72 9.55 -7.24
CA TRP A 21 -11.83 10.00 -6.18
C TRP A 21 -11.64 11.51 -6.17
N GLU A 22 -11.46 12.11 -7.35
CA GLU A 22 -11.35 13.56 -7.49
C GLU A 22 -12.63 14.30 -7.08
N ALA A 23 -13.77 13.77 -7.45
CA ALA A 23 -15.06 14.34 -7.05
C ALA A 23 -15.24 14.30 -5.51
N GLU A 24 -14.83 13.21 -4.86
CA GLU A 24 -14.91 13.06 -3.41
C GLU A 24 -13.95 14.00 -2.67
N LEU A 25 -12.73 14.17 -3.19
CA LEU A 25 -11.77 15.13 -2.66
C LEU A 25 -12.27 16.60 -2.77
N LEU A 26 -12.99 16.91 -3.82
CA LEU A 26 -13.60 18.25 -3.99
C LEU A 26 -14.75 18.47 -3.00
N LYS A 27 -15.62 17.48 -2.81
CA LYS A 27 -16.74 17.54 -1.85
C LYS A 27 -16.25 17.71 -0.41
N SER A 28 -15.18 16.99 -0.04
CA SER A 28 -14.60 17.04 1.31
C SER A 28 -13.76 18.30 1.57
N GLY A 29 -13.56 19.16 0.58
CA GLY A 29 -12.72 20.37 0.70
C GLY A 29 -11.22 20.07 0.84
N LEU A 30 -10.81 18.80 0.73
CA LEU A 30 -9.40 18.39 0.84
C LEU A 30 -8.61 18.69 -0.43
N LYS A 31 -9.27 18.85 -1.58
CA LYS A 31 -8.64 19.23 -2.84
C LYS A 31 -8.75 20.74 -3.05
N GLN A 32 -7.68 21.45 -2.73
CA GLN A 32 -7.40 22.71 -3.41
C GLN A 32 -6.75 22.37 -4.77
N ARG A 33 -6.98 23.22 -5.81
CA ARG A 33 -6.40 23.09 -7.16
C ARG A 33 -4.94 22.67 -7.08
N ARG A 34 -4.64 21.38 -7.25
CA ARG A 34 -3.27 20.88 -7.32
C ARG A 34 -2.80 20.97 -8.77
N ARG A 35 -1.64 21.59 -8.96
CA ARG A 35 -0.86 21.47 -10.18
C ARG A 35 -0.60 19.97 -10.40
N ALA A 36 -0.83 19.45 -11.60
CA ALA A 36 -0.52 18.07 -11.92
C ALA A 36 0.93 17.76 -11.53
N GLY A 37 1.12 16.71 -10.74
CA GLY A 37 2.45 16.22 -10.37
C GLY A 37 3.18 15.69 -11.61
N LYS A 38 4.53 15.66 -11.57
CA LYS A 38 5.30 15.04 -12.63
C LYS A 38 5.08 13.51 -12.69
N LEU A 39 4.90 12.88 -11.53
CA LEU A 39 4.67 11.45 -11.41
C LEU A 39 3.18 11.21 -11.19
N TYR A 40 2.57 10.33 -11.98
CA TYR A 40 1.17 9.98 -11.89
C TYR A 40 0.88 9.05 -10.71
N PRO A 41 -0.35 9.09 -10.13
CA PRO A 41 -0.71 8.19 -9.05
C PRO A 41 -0.59 6.70 -9.41
N SER A 42 -0.93 6.30 -10.63
CA SER A 42 -0.74 4.92 -11.11
C SER A 42 0.72 4.50 -11.11
N GLU A 43 1.65 5.39 -11.49
CA GLU A 43 3.09 5.13 -11.43
C GLU A 43 3.58 4.95 -9.99
N ILE A 44 3.10 5.81 -9.06
CA ILE A 44 3.45 5.70 -7.64
C ILE A 44 2.95 4.37 -7.07
N MET A 45 1.69 4.01 -7.33
CA MET A 45 1.09 2.76 -6.88
C MET A 45 1.84 1.54 -7.44
N THR A 46 2.17 1.56 -8.73
CA THR A 46 2.93 0.49 -9.39
C THR A 46 4.29 0.29 -8.72
N LEU A 47 5.05 1.37 -8.51
CA LEU A 47 6.38 1.28 -7.89
C LEU A 47 6.32 0.78 -6.45
N LEU A 48 5.27 1.13 -5.69
CA LEU A 48 5.05 0.63 -4.33
C LEU A 48 4.75 -0.89 -4.32
N ILE A 49 3.89 -1.35 -5.21
CA ILE A 49 3.54 -2.78 -5.30
C ILE A 49 4.75 -3.58 -5.80
N TYR A 50 5.45 -3.06 -6.81
CA TYR A 50 6.60 -3.74 -7.41
C TYR A 50 7.77 -3.89 -6.43
N PHE A 51 7.94 -2.97 -5.49
CA PHE A 51 8.90 -3.11 -4.38
C PHE A 51 8.76 -4.45 -3.67
N HIS A 52 7.54 -4.86 -3.34
CA HIS A 52 7.29 -6.13 -2.64
C HIS A 52 7.59 -7.36 -3.52
N GLN A 53 7.42 -7.25 -4.84
CA GLN A 53 7.79 -8.34 -5.78
C GLN A 53 9.31 -8.49 -5.92
N MET A 54 10.05 -7.37 -5.87
CA MET A 54 11.50 -7.34 -6.05
C MET A 54 12.31 -7.77 -4.81
N ARG A 55 11.66 -8.05 -3.68
CA ARG A 55 12.27 -8.57 -2.44
C ARG A 55 13.43 -7.74 -1.89
N TYR A 56 13.47 -6.45 -2.16
CA TYR A 56 14.44 -5.56 -1.53
C TYR A 56 14.16 -5.45 -0.03
N ARG A 57 15.23 -5.37 0.79
CA ARG A 57 15.12 -5.29 2.25
C ARG A 57 14.47 -3.97 2.71
N ASP A 58 14.78 -2.88 2.04
CA ASP A 58 14.26 -1.55 2.36
C ASP A 58 13.90 -0.76 1.09
N PHE A 59 12.89 0.09 1.24
CA PHE A 59 12.36 0.86 0.12
C PHE A 59 13.35 1.90 -0.41
N LYS A 60 14.21 2.48 0.44
CA LYS A 60 15.20 3.47 0.02
C LYS A 60 16.19 2.86 -0.97
N THR A 61 16.77 1.71 -0.63
CA THR A 61 17.71 0.99 -1.50
C THR A 61 17.03 0.60 -2.82
N TYR A 62 15.81 0.07 -2.77
CA TYR A 62 15.04 -0.22 -3.98
C TYR A 62 14.85 1.02 -4.86
N TYR A 63 14.38 2.12 -4.30
CA TYR A 63 14.10 3.32 -5.06
C TYR A 63 15.37 3.96 -5.64
N THR A 64 16.43 4.14 -4.82
CA THR A 64 17.64 4.86 -5.23
C THR A 64 18.60 4.03 -6.09
N GLN A 65 18.68 2.72 -5.87
CA GLN A 65 19.66 1.87 -6.57
C GLN A 65 19.06 1.06 -7.72
N TYR A 66 17.74 0.90 -7.73
CA TYR A 66 17.08 0.17 -8.82
C TYR A 66 16.16 1.07 -9.63
N VAL A 67 15.15 1.70 -9.02
CA VAL A 67 14.17 2.51 -9.77
C VAL A 67 14.84 3.68 -10.48
N GLN A 68 15.63 4.49 -9.77
CA GLN A 68 16.29 5.67 -10.32
C GLN A 68 17.46 5.34 -11.28
N VAL A 69 17.92 4.10 -11.33
CA VAL A 69 19.04 3.68 -12.18
C VAL A 69 18.55 2.92 -13.42
N TYR A 70 17.60 2.01 -13.25
CA TYR A 70 17.22 1.07 -14.31
C TYR A 70 15.81 1.29 -14.89
N LEU A 71 14.95 2.07 -14.22
CA LEU A 71 13.57 2.29 -14.66
C LEU A 71 13.32 3.74 -15.12
N THR A 72 14.35 4.45 -15.53
CA THR A 72 14.24 5.83 -16.03
C THR A 72 13.56 5.93 -17.38
N ASP A 73 13.68 4.90 -18.21
CA ASP A 73 13.04 4.86 -19.53
C ASP A 73 11.53 4.59 -19.39
N GLU A 74 11.14 3.72 -18.45
CA GLU A 74 9.73 3.42 -18.16
C GLU A 74 9.05 4.55 -17.37
N PHE A 75 9.79 5.22 -16.49
CA PHE A 75 9.31 6.33 -15.66
C PHE A 75 10.16 7.59 -15.84
N PRO A 76 9.99 8.34 -16.93
CA PRO A 76 10.88 9.48 -17.27
C PRO A 76 10.74 10.67 -16.31
N HIS A 77 9.72 10.69 -15.46
CA HIS A 77 9.44 11.79 -14.53
C HIS A 77 9.69 11.44 -13.06
N LEU A 78 10.62 10.51 -12.82
CA LEU A 78 10.99 10.16 -11.45
C LEU A 78 11.38 11.38 -10.61
N VAL A 79 11.01 11.35 -9.36
CA VAL A 79 11.30 12.41 -8.38
C VAL A 79 12.37 11.94 -7.39
N SER A 80 12.89 12.83 -6.55
CA SER A 80 13.80 12.43 -5.47
C SER A 80 13.11 11.48 -4.48
N TYR A 81 13.88 10.65 -3.80
CA TYR A 81 13.36 9.70 -2.80
C TYR A 81 12.47 10.39 -1.75
N ASN A 82 12.92 11.51 -1.18
CA ASN A 82 12.13 12.23 -0.18
C ASN A 82 10.79 12.71 -0.75
N ARG A 83 10.81 13.23 -1.97
CA ARG A 83 9.58 13.65 -2.64
C ARG A 83 8.65 12.48 -2.96
N PHE A 84 9.21 11.33 -3.33
CA PHE A 84 8.41 10.12 -3.52
C PHE A 84 7.71 9.69 -2.23
N VAL A 85 8.43 9.67 -1.10
CA VAL A 85 7.85 9.32 0.21
C VAL A 85 6.70 10.26 0.59
N GLU A 86 6.81 11.56 0.31
CA GLU A 86 5.69 12.50 0.52
C GLU A 86 4.47 12.18 -0.36
N LEU A 87 4.70 11.72 -1.59
CA LEU A 87 3.62 11.37 -2.52
C LEU A 87 2.88 10.07 -2.14
N ILE A 88 3.51 9.16 -1.40
CA ILE A 88 2.87 7.91 -0.94
C ILE A 88 1.56 8.21 -0.21
N LEU A 89 1.52 9.23 0.63
CA LEU A 89 0.32 9.59 1.38
C LEU A 89 -0.88 9.90 0.47
N SER A 90 -0.63 10.44 -0.72
CA SER A 90 -1.68 10.80 -1.68
C SER A 90 -2.34 9.59 -2.36
N VAL A 91 -1.67 8.44 -2.35
CA VAL A 91 -2.14 7.21 -3.01
C VAL A 91 -2.57 6.11 -2.04
N LEU A 92 -2.55 6.35 -0.73
CA LEU A 92 -2.93 5.32 0.26
C LEU A 92 -4.38 4.86 0.08
N VAL A 93 -5.32 5.79 -0.05
CA VAL A 93 -6.74 5.45 -0.26
C VAL A 93 -6.95 4.78 -1.62
N PRO A 94 -6.42 5.31 -2.74
CA PRO A 94 -6.42 4.58 -4.02
C PRO A 94 -5.83 3.17 -3.93
N LEU A 95 -4.73 2.95 -3.20
CA LEU A 95 -4.14 1.62 -3.01
C LEU A 95 -5.09 0.67 -2.27
N CYS A 96 -5.77 1.15 -1.22
CA CYS A 96 -6.78 0.36 -0.52
C CYS A 96 -7.98 0.01 -1.44
N ALA A 97 -8.42 0.96 -2.28
CA ALA A 97 -9.48 0.73 -3.24
C ALA A 97 -9.04 -0.29 -4.32
N TYR A 98 -7.81 -0.16 -4.82
CA TYR A 98 -7.21 -1.12 -5.75
C TYR A 98 -7.10 -2.52 -5.15
N LEU A 99 -6.65 -2.64 -3.90
CA LEU A 99 -6.61 -3.92 -3.21
C LEU A 99 -8.00 -4.56 -3.13
N ARG A 100 -9.04 -3.78 -2.84
CA ARG A 100 -10.42 -4.27 -2.82
C ARG A 100 -10.94 -4.71 -4.20
N SER A 101 -10.52 -4.05 -5.27
CA SER A 101 -10.87 -4.46 -6.64
C SER A 101 -10.19 -5.77 -7.05
N CYS A 102 -9.12 -6.16 -6.35
CA CYS A 102 -8.41 -7.43 -6.57
C CYS A 102 -8.94 -8.58 -5.69
N TYR A 103 -10.02 -8.39 -4.92
CA TYR A 103 -10.60 -9.47 -4.13
C TYR A 103 -11.22 -10.52 -5.03
N GLY A 104 -11.05 -11.78 -4.64
CA GLY A 104 -11.67 -12.92 -5.32
C GLY A 104 -13.13 -13.14 -4.90
N ASP A 105 -13.76 -14.09 -5.54
CA ASP A 105 -15.11 -14.53 -5.24
C ASP A 105 -15.14 -15.65 -4.21
N CYS A 106 -16.22 -15.71 -3.43
CA CYS A 106 -16.42 -16.78 -2.46
C CYS A 106 -16.76 -18.08 -3.20
N THR A 107 -15.90 -19.10 -3.06
CA THR A 107 -16.07 -20.43 -3.66
C THR A 107 -16.83 -21.43 -2.79
N GLY A 108 -17.25 -20.99 -1.59
CA GLY A 108 -17.89 -21.85 -0.57
C GLY A 108 -16.91 -22.39 0.48
N ILE A 109 -15.61 -22.35 0.23
CA ILE A 109 -14.56 -22.72 1.19
C ILE A 109 -13.69 -21.49 1.43
N SER A 110 -13.53 -21.11 2.70
CA SER A 110 -12.69 -19.98 3.09
C SER A 110 -11.79 -20.35 4.26
N PHE A 111 -10.56 -19.86 4.22
CA PHE A 111 -9.57 -20.00 5.29
C PHE A 111 -9.37 -18.64 5.96
N ILE A 112 -9.40 -18.63 7.27
CA ILE A 112 -9.20 -17.41 8.07
C ILE A 112 -7.90 -17.58 8.86
N ASP A 113 -7.01 -16.61 8.72
CA ASP A 113 -5.80 -16.52 9.52
C ASP A 113 -5.65 -15.14 10.14
N SER A 114 -4.86 -15.04 11.20
CA SER A 114 -4.59 -13.77 11.85
C SER A 114 -3.14 -13.68 12.33
N THR A 115 -2.48 -12.61 11.92
CA THR A 115 -1.06 -12.35 12.23
C THR A 115 -0.89 -11.07 13.03
N PRO A 116 -0.12 -11.06 14.14
CA PRO A 116 0.18 -9.85 14.87
C PRO A 116 1.19 -8.98 14.10
N LEU A 117 0.87 -7.71 13.92
CA LEU A 117 1.76 -6.69 13.38
C LEU A 117 2.33 -5.88 14.54
N ALA A 118 3.46 -6.35 15.11
CA ALA A 118 4.13 -5.66 16.20
C ALA A 118 4.80 -4.37 15.72
N VAL A 119 4.44 -3.23 16.28
CA VAL A 119 4.98 -1.91 15.90
C VAL A 119 6.25 -1.56 16.68
N CYS A 120 6.43 -2.13 17.86
CA CYS A 120 7.67 -2.00 18.63
C CYS A 120 7.83 -3.16 19.63
N HIS A 121 9.03 -3.31 20.14
CA HIS A 121 9.29 -4.24 21.24
C HIS A 121 8.59 -3.76 22.52
N ASN A 122 8.03 -4.69 23.33
CA ASN A 122 7.22 -4.38 24.52
C ASN A 122 7.89 -3.40 25.51
N ARG A 123 9.23 -3.43 25.64
CA ARG A 123 10.00 -2.50 26.51
C ARG A 123 9.97 -1.06 26.01
N ARG A 124 9.67 -0.83 24.72
CA ARG A 124 9.64 0.49 24.07
C ARG A 124 8.26 1.13 24.02
N ILE A 125 7.23 0.47 24.51
CA ILE A 125 5.84 0.97 24.46
C ILE A 125 5.73 2.39 25.05
N PRO A 126 6.33 2.71 26.22
CA PRO A 126 6.19 4.04 26.82
C PRO A 126 6.83 5.16 25.98
N GLN A 127 7.82 4.81 25.14
CA GLN A 127 8.55 5.75 24.27
C GLN A 127 7.97 5.82 22.85
N HIS A 128 7.04 4.91 22.51
CA HIS A 128 6.50 4.79 21.16
C HIS A 128 5.42 5.85 20.94
N ARG A 129 5.67 6.80 20.02
CA ARG A 129 4.76 7.93 19.73
C ARG A 129 3.97 7.77 18.44
N THR A 130 4.53 7.07 17.44
CA THR A 130 3.98 7.01 16.07
C THR A 130 2.57 6.46 16.00
N PHE A 131 2.27 5.43 16.78
CA PHE A 131 0.94 4.79 16.83
C PHE A 131 0.31 4.90 18.23
N ALA A 132 0.68 5.93 19.01
CA ALA A 132 0.08 6.19 20.31
C ALA A 132 -1.44 6.42 20.17
N GLY A 133 -2.22 5.74 20.99
CA GLY A 133 -3.70 5.81 20.96
C GLY A 133 -4.37 4.96 19.87
N ILE A 134 -3.61 4.39 18.91
CA ILE A 134 -4.14 3.55 17.83
C ILE A 134 -3.72 2.09 18.05
N ALA A 135 -2.42 1.84 18.30
CA ALA A 135 -1.90 0.51 18.60
C ALA A 135 -2.30 0.07 20.02
N GLN A 136 -2.57 -1.21 20.19
CA GLN A 136 -2.99 -1.80 21.46
C GLN A 136 -2.11 -2.99 21.85
N ARG A 137 -2.14 -3.35 23.14
CA ARG A 137 -1.54 -4.60 23.61
C ARG A 137 -2.45 -5.75 23.25
N GLY A 138 -1.89 -6.75 22.58
CA GLY A 138 -2.55 -8.00 22.27
C GLY A 138 -1.74 -9.21 22.73
N LYS A 139 -2.38 -10.37 22.76
CA LYS A 139 -1.74 -11.66 23.05
C LYS A 139 -2.06 -12.62 21.92
N ASN A 140 -1.04 -13.32 21.45
CA ASN A 140 -1.20 -14.50 20.60
C ASN A 140 -0.83 -15.76 21.41
N SER A 141 -0.83 -16.92 20.79
CA SER A 141 -0.46 -18.20 21.43
C SER A 141 0.98 -18.23 21.95
N VAL A 142 1.86 -17.40 21.41
CA VAL A 142 3.30 -17.41 21.70
C VAL A 142 3.71 -16.32 22.70
N SER A 143 3.20 -15.09 22.52
CA SER A 143 3.69 -13.93 23.30
C SER A 143 2.72 -12.75 23.32
N TRP A 144 3.01 -11.78 24.19
CA TRP A 144 2.39 -10.46 24.14
C TRP A 144 3.06 -9.59 23.08
N PHE A 145 2.26 -8.81 22.35
CA PHE A 145 2.74 -7.82 21.38
C PHE A 145 2.05 -6.47 21.59
N PHE A 146 2.64 -5.42 21.08
CA PHE A 146 2.02 -4.09 20.98
C PHE A 146 1.96 -3.70 19.49
N GLY A 147 0.74 -3.49 18.99
CA GLY A 147 0.53 -3.22 17.58
C GLY A 147 -0.90 -3.49 17.13
N PHE A 148 -1.02 -4.12 15.99
CA PHE A 148 -2.27 -4.46 15.33
C PHE A 148 -2.38 -5.97 15.14
N LYS A 149 -3.58 -6.45 14.90
CA LYS A 149 -3.83 -7.82 14.48
C LYS A 149 -4.45 -7.81 13.09
N LEU A 150 -3.72 -8.33 12.13
CA LEU A 150 -4.19 -8.45 10.75
C LEU A 150 -4.99 -9.74 10.61
N HIS A 151 -6.23 -9.63 10.17
CA HIS A 151 -7.08 -10.76 9.81
C HIS A 151 -7.16 -10.87 8.30
N LEU A 152 -6.90 -12.06 7.77
CA LEU A 152 -6.99 -12.37 6.35
C LEU A 152 -8.00 -13.49 6.15
N VAL A 153 -8.88 -13.32 5.17
CA VAL A 153 -9.78 -14.37 4.69
C VAL A 153 -9.42 -14.63 3.24
N VAL A 154 -9.09 -15.87 2.92
CA VAL A 154 -8.75 -16.29 1.55
C VAL A 154 -9.62 -17.47 1.13
N ASN A 155 -9.91 -17.61 -0.17
CA ASN A 155 -10.59 -18.77 -0.71
C ASN A 155 -9.63 -19.95 -0.94
N ASP A 156 -10.14 -21.06 -1.42
CA ASP A 156 -9.40 -22.27 -1.76
C ASP A 156 -8.40 -22.10 -2.93
N ARG A 157 -8.54 -21.03 -3.71
CA ARG A 157 -7.62 -20.63 -4.77
C ARG A 157 -6.49 -19.71 -4.30
N GLY A 158 -6.50 -19.31 -3.01
CA GLY A 158 -5.55 -18.37 -2.44
C GLY A 158 -5.84 -16.89 -2.76
N GLU A 159 -7.05 -16.57 -3.28
CA GLU A 159 -7.47 -15.20 -3.53
C GLU A 159 -7.97 -14.57 -2.23
N LEU A 160 -7.64 -13.31 -2.01
CA LEU A 160 -8.06 -12.55 -0.83
C LEU A 160 -9.55 -12.22 -0.94
N LEU A 161 -10.33 -12.56 0.08
CA LEU A 161 -11.77 -12.27 0.17
C LEU A 161 -12.04 -11.08 1.10
N ALA A 162 -11.30 -10.97 2.19
CA ALA A 162 -11.44 -9.89 3.16
C ALA A 162 -10.15 -9.64 3.93
N LEU A 163 -10.01 -8.41 4.39
CA LEU A 163 -8.90 -7.92 5.20
C LEU A 163 -9.46 -7.04 6.32
N GLY A 164 -9.03 -7.30 7.57
CA GLY A 164 -9.48 -6.54 8.75
C GLY A 164 -8.42 -6.42 9.85
#